data_67c3c60c1b64842e855c7676603e194b
#
_entry.id   67c3c60c1b64842e855c7676603e194b
#
_cell.length_a   1.000
_cell.length_b   1.000
_cell.length_c   1.000
_cell.angle_alpha   90.00
_cell.angle_beta   90.00
_cell.angle_gamma   90.00
#
_symmetry.space_group_name_H-M   'P 1'
#
loop_
_entity.id
_entity.type
_entity.pdbx_description
1 polymer ?
#
loop_
_entity_poly.entity_id
_entity_poly.type
_entity_poly.pdbx_seq_one_letter_code
_entity_poly.pdbx_strand_id
1 'polypeptide(L)'
;MSGPVIGIDLGTTNSCVATLEGGQAVVIPNSEGSRTTPSVVAFAKDGERLVGITAKRQAVTNSERTVLSVKREMGTDWSKEIDDDDYTPQEISAFVLQKMKSDAEEYLGREVSQAVITCPAYFTDAQRKATQDAGRIAGLEVLRIINEPTAAALAYGVDKDEDQTILVFDLGGGTFDVSILEIYQVDGQPQIEVKATSGDNRLGGDDFDEAVIDWIVSEYKKSSGIDLSNDLQAMSRLREAAEKAKFELSGTNSTQVNLPFITMRDGQPEHLDMTLSRAKFDDLTADLIKRTMKPTRRSMKDAGVKAGDIDKILLVGGSTRIPAVQDAIEKETGKPPFKGINPDEAVAIGAALQAGIIVGDEGVTDVLLLDVTPLTLGIETLGGVMTTMIERNTTIPTRRSETFSTAADNQPAVEVHVMQGEREFAKDNITLGRFHLMGIPPSPRGIPQIEVTFDIDANGIVNVSAKDLGTGAEQSIKIESQTSLSEDEIKQKVSEAEEFAKEDKLRRAGIDLINSADSIVYQTQRMLEDAAEKVSDMDAGPVHEKLEQLRAMITKDDGETTIDVDDLDEAAVQAKIGEVEQEMHAISTKLYEAAAAEMAEQQAEEGDEDVVDADFEVVDSDDDE
;
A
#
# COMPACT_ATOMS: atom_id res chain seq x y z
N MET A 1 -12.34 3.43 26.43
CA MET A 1 -11.98 2.37 25.49
C MET A 1 -11.15 3.05 24.42
N SER A 2 -9.94 2.60 24.19
CA SER A 2 -9.11 3.04 23.05
C SER A 2 -9.89 2.80 21.75
N GLY A 3 -9.72 3.69 20.75
CA GLY A 3 -10.31 3.49 19.42
C GLY A 3 -9.78 2.21 18.75
N PRO A 4 -10.34 1.80 17.60
CA PRO A 4 -9.81 0.68 16.85
C PRO A 4 -8.39 0.98 16.36
N VAL A 5 -7.55 -0.05 16.33
CA VAL A 5 -6.18 0.02 15.83
C VAL A 5 -6.11 -0.75 14.53
N ILE A 6 -5.36 -0.23 13.56
CA ILE A 6 -5.16 -0.89 12.28
C ILE A 6 -3.69 -1.21 12.02
N GLY A 7 -3.46 -2.24 11.22
CA GLY A 7 -2.16 -2.55 10.64
C GLY A 7 -2.16 -2.22 9.16
N ILE A 8 -1.17 -1.48 8.69
CA ILE A 8 -1.08 -1.07 7.30
C ILE A 8 0.23 -1.60 6.70
N ASP A 9 0.10 -2.35 5.62
CA ASP A 9 1.17 -2.60 4.67
C ASP A 9 1.20 -1.44 3.65
N LEU A 10 2.16 -0.54 3.79
CA LEU A 10 2.37 0.56 2.84
C LEU A 10 3.31 0.08 1.72
N GLY A 11 2.77 -0.62 0.73
CA GLY A 11 3.55 -1.19 -0.37
C GLY A 11 3.90 -0.20 -1.48
N THR A 12 4.93 -0.50 -2.29
CA THR A 12 5.34 0.33 -3.43
C THR A 12 4.27 0.39 -4.52
N THR A 13 3.67 -0.75 -4.85
CA THR A 13 2.68 -0.87 -5.94
C THR A 13 1.26 -0.98 -5.39
N ASN A 14 1.06 -1.76 -4.33
CA ASN A 14 -0.23 -1.95 -3.68
C ASN A 14 -0.04 -1.88 -2.17
N SER A 15 -1.00 -1.29 -1.47
CA SER A 15 -1.10 -1.25 -0.01
C SER A 15 -2.26 -2.10 0.48
N CYS A 16 -2.18 -2.56 1.72
CA CYS A 16 -3.20 -3.41 2.35
C CYS A 16 -3.42 -2.95 3.79
N VAL A 17 -4.66 -2.99 4.26
CA VAL A 17 -5.03 -2.64 5.63
C VAL A 17 -5.76 -3.79 6.30
N ALA A 18 -5.45 -4.03 7.57
CA ALA A 18 -6.09 -5.05 8.39
C ALA A 18 -6.40 -4.52 9.80
N THR A 19 -7.35 -5.15 10.45
CA THR A 19 -7.74 -4.87 11.84
C THR A 19 -7.90 -6.15 12.62
N LEU A 20 -8.16 -6.05 13.92
CA LEU A 20 -8.50 -7.19 14.76
C LEU A 20 -10.00 -7.28 15.00
N GLU A 21 -10.56 -8.45 14.75
CA GLU A 21 -11.95 -8.79 15.08
C GLU A 21 -11.96 -10.07 15.93
N GLY A 22 -12.35 -9.94 17.20
CA GLY A 22 -12.39 -11.09 18.11
C GLY A 22 -11.05 -11.80 18.29
N GLY A 23 -9.93 -11.05 18.25
CA GLY A 23 -8.57 -11.58 18.39
C GLY A 23 -7.98 -12.15 17.08
N GLN A 24 -8.70 -12.11 15.98
CA GLN A 24 -8.21 -12.53 14.67
C GLN A 24 -7.96 -11.32 13.77
N ALA A 25 -6.83 -11.34 13.06
CA ALA A 25 -6.55 -10.29 12.09
C ALA A 25 -7.36 -10.51 10.80
N VAL A 26 -8.08 -9.48 10.39
CA VAL A 26 -8.96 -9.47 9.21
C VAL A 26 -8.52 -8.35 8.28
N VAL A 27 -8.30 -8.67 7.01
CA VAL A 27 -8.02 -7.67 5.98
C VAL A 27 -9.29 -6.92 5.63
N ILE A 28 -9.23 -5.62 5.70
CA ILE A 28 -10.33 -4.72 5.37
C ILE A 28 -10.39 -4.53 3.84
N PRO A 29 -11.52 -4.82 3.20
CA PRO A 29 -11.70 -4.46 1.79
C PRO A 29 -11.82 -2.94 1.65
N ASN A 30 -11.27 -2.40 0.57
CA ASN A 30 -11.47 -0.98 0.23
C ASN A 30 -12.89 -0.72 -0.28
N SER A 31 -13.25 0.56 -0.44
CA SER A 31 -14.57 0.97 -0.95
C SER A 31 -14.91 0.42 -2.33
N GLU A 32 -13.91 -0.02 -3.11
CA GLU A 32 -14.11 -0.69 -4.40
C GLU A 32 -14.23 -2.22 -4.27
N GLY A 33 -14.26 -2.76 -3.05
CA GLY A 33 -14.41 -4.19 -2.75
C GLY A 33 -13.12 -5.02 -2.92
N SER A 34 -11.97 -4.40 -3.17
CA SER A 34 -10.68 -5.08 -3.26
C SER A 34 -10.00 -5.16 -1.90
N ARG A 35 -9.22 -6.21 -1.66
CA ARG A 35 -8.43 -6.40 -0.43
C ARG A 35 -7.08 -5.68 -0.44
N THR A 36 -6.70 -5.15 -1.60
CA THR A 36 -5.51 -4.32 -1.79
C THR A 36 -5.88 -3.06 -2.55
N THR A 37 -5.20 -1.97 -2.27
CA THR A 37 -5.38 -0.67 -2.90
C THR A 37 -4.10 -0.28 -3.65
N PRO A 38 -4.14 0.05 -4.94
CA PRO A 38 -2.98 0.57 -5.65
C PRO A 38 -2.37 1.78 -4.94
N SER A 39 -1.07 1.79 -4.73
CA SER A 39 -0.32 2.91 -4.14
C SER A 39 -0.07 3.98 -5.21
N VAL A 40 -1.15 4.51 -5.77
CA VAL A 40 -1.15 5.49 -6.87
C VAL A 40 -1.96 6.70 -6.44
N VAL A 41 -1.40 7.88 -6.68
CA VAL A 41 -2.05 9.16 -6.42
C VAL A 41 -2.07 9.96 -7.71
N ALA A 42 -3.18 10.59 -8.04
CA ALA A 42 -3.32 11.45 -9.19
C ALA A 42 -4.10 12.72 -8.84
N PHE A 43 -3.85 13.77 -9.59
CA PHE A 43 -4.52 15.04 -9.45
C PHE A 43 -5.29 15.31 -10.73
N ALA A 44 -6.60 15.35 -10.66
CA ALA A 44 -7.46 15.66 -11.77
C ALA A 44 -7.33 17.14 -12.19
N LYS A 45 -7.82 17.50 -13.36
CA LYS A 45 -7.68 18.88 -13.90
C LYS A 45 -8.46 19.92 -13.09
N ASP A 46 -9.48 19.49 -12.41
CA ASP A 46 -10.36 20.30 -11.54
C ASP A 46 -9.83 20.39 -10.08
N GLY A 47 -8.63 19.84 -9.82
CA GLY A 47 -7.99 19.85 -8.51
C GLY A 47 -8.36 18.66 -7.63
N GLU A 48 -9.29 17.77 -8.05
CA GLU A 48 -9.63 16.57 -7.28
C GLU A 48 -8.42 15.64 -7.13
N ARG A 49 -8.21 15.15 -5.92
CA ARG A 49 -7.17 14.17 -5.61
C ARG A 49 -7.73 12.76 -5.65
N LEU A 50 -7.23 11.97 -6.57
CA LEU A 50 -7.60 10.57 -6.77
C LEU A 50 -6.55 9.66 -6.13
N VAL A 51 -7.00 8.60 -5.43
CA VAL A 51 -6.10 7.63 -4.81
C VAL A 51 -6.59 6.21 -5.12
N GLY A 52 -5.65 5.29 -5.31
CA GLY A 52 -5.97 3.89 -5.53
C GLY A 52 -6.33 3.58 -6.98
N ILE A 53 -7.38 2.78 -7.17
CA ILE A 53 -7.76 2.28 -8.49
C ILE A 53 -8.25 3.40 -9.42
N THR A 54 -8.91 4.42 -8.88
CA THR A 54 -9.37 5.59 -9.64
C THR A 54 -8.18 6.36 -10.21
N ALA A 55 -7.15 6.60 -9.40
CA ALA A 55 -5.89 7.18 -9.85
C ALA A 55 -5.18 6.31 -10.89
N LYS A 56 -5.11 4.99 -10.68
CA LYS A 56 -4.45 4.04 -11.61
C LYS A 56 -5.15 4.01 -12.97
N ARG A 57 -6.48 4.01 -13.02
CA ARG A 57 -7.25 3.94 -14.27
C ARG A 57 -7.03 5.14 -15.20
N GLN A 58 -6.83 6.32 -14.67
CA GLN A 58 -6.62 7.52 -15.46
C GLN A 58 -5.14 7.84 -15.72
N ALA A 59 -4.19 7.06 -15.18
CA ALA A 59 -2.75 7.30 -15.29
C ALA A 59 -2.25 7.42 -16.75
N VAL A 60 -2.86 6.70 -17.69
CA VAL A 60 -2.53 6.76 -19.11
C VAL A 60 -2.85 8.12 -19.72
N THR A 61 -3.98 8.71 -19.36
CA THR A 61 -4.45 9.98 -19.92
C THR A 61 -3.99 11.21 -19.13
N ASN A 62 -3.49 10.99 -17.90
CA ASN A 62 -3.07 12.03 -16.97
C ASN A 62 -1.70 11.69 -16.32
N SER A 63 -0.76 11.20 -17.12
CA SER A 63 0.53 10.67 -16.65
C SER A 63 1.41 11.71 -15.95
N GLU A 64 1.36 12.98 -16.38
CA GLU A 64 2.14 14.07 -15.79
C GLU A 64 1.69 14.41 -14.37
N ARG A 65 0.40 14.23 -14.08
CA ARG A 65 -0.22 14.53 -12.78
C ARG A 65 -0.50 13.27 -11.95
N THR A 66 0.08 12.14 -12.33
CA THR A 66 -0.03 10.85 -11.62
C THR A 66 1.31 10.44 -11.06
N VAL A 67 1.31 10.00 -9.80
CA VAL A 67 2.48 9.51 -9.08
C VAL A 67 2.30 8.03 -8.79
N LEU A 68 3.28 7.24 -9.26
CA LEU A 68 3.38 5.79 -9.02
C LEU A 68 4.69 5.50 -8.27
N SER A 69 4.73 4.41 -7.53
CA SER A 69 5.94 3.84 -6.90
C SER A 69 6.73 4.82 -6.02
N VAL A 70 6.06 5.83 -5.44
CA VAL A 70 6.68 6.90 -4.65
C VAL A 70 7.48 6.38 -3.45
N LYS A 71 7.16 5.20 -2.93
CA LYS A 71 7.89 4.56 -1.83
C LYS A 71 9.38 4.37 -2.13
N ARG A 72 9.78 4.26 -3.41
CA ARG A 72 11.18 4.19 -3.84
C ARG A 72 11.95 5.50 -3.60
N GLU A 73 11.24 6.60 -3.48
CA GLU A 73 11.81 7.94 -3.25
C GLU A 73 11.75 8.38 -1.79
N MET A 74 11.21 7.54 -0.89
CA MET A 74 11.20 7.82 0.54
C MET A 74 12.60 8.11 1.08
N GLY A 75 12.73 9.17 1.87
CA GLY A 75 13.99 9.58 2.46
C GLY A 75 14.98 10.23 1.49
N THR A 76 14.55 10.60 0.28
CA THR A 76 15.33 11.37 -0.71
C THR A 76 14.80 12.80 -0.82
N ASP A 77 15.49 13.63 -1.58
CA ASP A 77 15.11 15.01 -1.93
C ASP A 77 14.18 15.09 -3.16
N TRP A 78 13.59 13.96 -3.56
CA TRP A 78 12.64 13.92 -4.65
C TRP A 78 11.40 14.76 -4.32
N SER A 79 10.96 15.56 -5.26
CA SER A 79 9.66 16.22 -5.23
C SER A 79 9.03 16.21 -6.62
N LYS A 80 7.73 16.43 -6.68
CA LYS A 80 6.97 16.57 -7.92
C LYS A 80 6.08 17.80 -7.84
N GLU A 81 6.33 18.75 -8.75
CA GLU A 81 5.49 19.92 -8.93
C GLU A 81 4.20 19.53 -9.66
N ILE A 82 3.06 19.85 -9.08
CA ILE A 82 1.73 19.66 -9.64
C ILE A 82 0.90 20.90 -9.26
N ASP A 83 0.41 21.68 -10.25
CA ASP A 83 -0.41 22.88 -10.06
C ASP A 83 0.24 23.94 -9.14
N ASP A 84 1.52 24.23 -9.34
CA ASP A 84 2.33 25.16 -8.54
C ASP A 84 2.63 24.69 -7.10
N ASP A 85 2.22 23.48 -6.69
CA ASP A 85 2.56 22.86 -5.42
C ASP A 85 3.61 21.76 -5.59
N ASP A 86 4.61 21.74 -4.69
CA ASP A 86 5.64 20.70 -4.64
C ASP A 86 5.25 19.62 -3.62
N TYR A 87 5.09 18.38 -4.10
CA TYR A 87 4.74 17.23 -3.28
C TYR A 87 5.95 16.34 -3.00
N THR A 88 6.21 16.08 -1.73
CA THR A 88 7.26 15.17 -1.25
C THR A 88 6.77 13.71 -1.25
N PRO A 89 7.68 12.71 -1.16
CA PRO A 89 7.30 11.31 -1.05
C PRO A 89 6.42 11.02 0.17
N GLN A 90 6.65 11.73 1.29
CA GLN A 90 5.88 11.59 2.51
C GLN A 90 4.42 12.04 2.32
N GLU A 91 4.22 13.16 1.64
CA GLU A 91 2.87 13.69 1.37
C GLU A 91 2.08 12.78 0.42
N ILE A 92 2.71 12.34 -0.66
CA ILE A 92 2.07 11.39 -1.59
C ILE A 92 1.72 10.07 -0.88
N SER A 93 2.62 9.57 -0.03
CA SER A 93 2.35 8.36 0.77
C SER A 93 1.27 8.58 1.81
N ALA A 94 1.20 9.80 2.40
CA ALA A 94 0.15 10.15 3.34
C ALA A 94 -1.24 10.11 2.69
N PHE A 95 -1.39 10.48 1.42
CA PHE A 95 -2.66 10.36 0.71
C PHE A 95 -3.11 8.91 0.56
N VAL A 96 -2.16 7.98 0.32
CA VAL A 96 -2.47 6.54 0.33
C VAL A 96 -2.90 6.09 1.72
N LEU A 97 -2.21 6.51 2.77
CA LEU A 97 -2.55 6.19 4.16
C LEU A 97 -3.90 6.77 4.59
N GLN A 98 -4.25 7.98 4.13
CA GLN A 98 -5.57 8.58 4.36
C GLN A 98 -6.68 7.75 3.73
N LYS A 99 -6.49 7.26 2.50
CA LYS A 99 -7.44 6.35 1.86
C LYS A 99 -7.60 5.06 2.67
N MET A 100 -6.49 4.46 3.15
CA MET A 100 -6.53 3.28 4.01
C MET A 100 -7.28 3.54 5.32
N LYS A 101 -7.04 4.70 5.94
CA LYS A 101 -7.75 5.15 7.14
C LYS A 101 -9.24 5.29 6.88
N SER A 102 -9.62 5.98 5.80
CA SER A 102 -11.02 6.20 5.42
C SER A 102 -11.75 4.88 5.15
N ASP A 103 -11.14 3.96 4.41
CA ASP A 103 -11.71 2.63 4.14
C ASP A 103 -11.90 1.82 5.45
N ALA A 104 -10.93 1.95 6.38
CA ALA A 104 -11.02 1.30 7.69
C ALA A 104 -12.13 1.91 8.55
N GLU A 105 -12.29 3.23 8.55
CA GLU A 105 -13.35 3.94 9.26
C GLU A 105 -14.75 3.59 8.73
N GLU A 106 -14.87 3.48 7.40
CA GLU A 106 -16.12 3.05 6.75
C GLU A 106 -16.49 1.62 7.14
N TYR A 107 -15.51 0.71 7.09
CA TYR A 107 -15.70 -0.69 7.46
C TYR A 107 -16.05 -0.87 8.94
N LEU A 108 -15.36 -0.18 9.82
CA LEU A 108 -15.51 -0.30 11.28
C LEU A 108 -16.68 0.53 11.84
N GLY A 109 -17.21 1.50 11.08
CA GLY A 109 -18.27 2.41 11.50
C GLY A 109 -17.85 3.38 12.62
N ARG A 110 -16.56 3.65 12.79
CA ARG A 110 -15.99 4.52 13.83
C ARG A 110 -14.60 5.04 13.45
N GLU A 111 -14.23 6.17 14.02
CA GLU A 111 -12.95 6.84 13.80
C GLU A 111 -11.75 5.94 14.15
N VAL A 112 -10.72 5.99 13.32
CA VAL A 112 -9.44 5.30 13.47
C VAL A 112 -8.35 6.35 13.65
N SER A 113 -7.66 6.34 14.79
CA SER A 113 -6.59 7.30 15.10
C SER A 113 -5.21 6.68 15.24
N GLN A 114 -5.11 5.35 15.37
CA GLN A 114 -3.87 4.65 15.69
C GLN A 114 -3.56 3.56 14.67
N ALA A 115 -2.28 3.45 14.28
CA ALA A 115 -1.84 2.44 13.34
C ALA A 115 -0.44 1.90 13.64
N VAL A 116 -0.20 0.64 13.26
CA VAL A 116 1.14 0.10 12.99
C VAL A 116 1.34 0.10 11.47
N ILE A 117 2.44 0.70 11.00
CA ILE A 117 2.75 0.83 9.58
C ILE A 117 4.01 0.04 9.27
N THR A 118 4.06 -0.63 8.13
CA THR A 118 5.22 -1.44 7.73
C THR A 118 6.20 -0.66 6.87
N CYS A 119 7.44 -1.09 6.89
CA CYS A 119 8.46 -0.66 5.93
C CYS A 119 9.39 -1.83 5.59
N PRO A 120 10.11 -1.79 4.46
CA PRO A 120 11.15 -2.75 4.14
C PRO A 120 12.18 -2.86 5.27
N ALA A 121 12.66 -4.10 5.53
CA ALA A 121 13.65 -4.33 6.59
C ALA A 121 14.97 -3.61 6.31
N TYR A 122 15.33 -3.47 5.04
CA TYR A 122 16.60 -2.84 4.60
C TYR A 122 16.49 -1.31 4.40
N PHE A 123 15.37 -0.70 4.82
CA PHE A 123 15.23 0.77 4.82
C PHE A 123 16.25 1.43 5.75
N THR A 124 16.83 2.54 5.26
CA THR A 124 17.68 3.42 6.05
C THR A 124 16.86 4.17 7.11
N ASP A 125 17.53 4.77 8.07
CA ASP A 125 16.89 5.61 9.11
C ASP A 125 16.03 6.73 8.48
N ALA A 126 16.54 7.42 7.46
CA ALA A 126 15.81 8.46 6.73
C ALA A 126 14.51 7.95 6.11
N GLN A 127 14.53 6.76 5.51
CA GLN A 127 13.35 6.15 4.88
C GLN A 127 12.32 5.71 5.94
N ARG A 128 12.75 5.19 7.09
CA ARG A 128 11.88 4.84 8.22
C ARG A 128 11.22 6.08 8.82
N LYS A 129 11.98 7.14 9.02
CA LYS A 129 11.47 8.43 9.51
C LYS A 129 10.45 9.02 8.54
N ALA A 130 10.74 9.03 7.23
CA ALA A 130 9.81 9.49 6.20
C ALA A 130 8.50 8.68 6.20
N THR A 131 8.56 7.37 6.44
CA THR A 131 7.38 6.51 6.57
C THR A 131 6.55 6.88 7.81
N GLN A 132 7.21 7.13 8.94
CA GLN A 132 6.53 7.59 10.17
C GLN A 132 5.85 8.95 9.96
N ASP A 133 6.55 9.89 9.31
CA ASP A 133 6.01 11.22 9.03
C ASP A 133 4.80 11.17 8.08
N ALA A 134 4.84 10.31 7.05
CA ALA A 134 3.68 10.05 6.19
C ALA A 134 2.45 9.59 6.99
N GLY A 135 2.64 8.68 7.98
CA GLY A 135 1.57 8.26 8.88
C GLY A 135 0.99 9.41 9.70
N ARG A 136 1.86 10.28 10.23
CA ARG A 136 1.45 11.48 11.00
C ARG A 136 0.71 12.49 10.14
N ILE A 137 1.18 12.76 8.91
CA ILE A 137 0.50 13.64 7.93
C ILE A 137 -0.88 13.07 7.58
N ALA A 138 -1.02 11.75 7.52
CA ALA A 138 -2.32 11.09 7.32
C ALA A 138 -3.28 11.20 8.52
N GLY A 139 -2.87 11.84 9.61
CA GLY A 139 -3.67 11.96 10.83
C GLY A 139 -3.73 10.66 11.65
N LEU A 140 -2.66 9.85 11.60
CA LEU A 140 -2.50 8.62 12.37
C LEU A 140 -1.43 8.79 13.44
N GLU A 141 -1.73 8.38 14.65
CA GLU A 141 -0.72 8.10 15.67
C GLU A 141 -0.03 6.79 15.30
N VAL A 142 1.22 6.89 14.84
CA VAL A 142 2.02 5.72 14.46
C VAL A 142 2.59 5.08 15.72
N LEU A 143 1.95 4.01 16.18
CA LEU A 143 2.35 3.28 17.38
C LEU A 143 3.69 2.58 17.19
N ARG A 144 3.94 2.07 15.99
CA ARG A 144 5.18 1.38 15.62
C ARG A 144 5.39 1.38 14.10
N ILE A 145 6.65 1.49 13.69
CA ILE A 145 7.09 1.06 12.36
C ILE A 145 7.65 -0.35 12.51
N ILE A 146 7.10 -1.32 11.77
CA ILE A 146 7.53 -2.72 11.81
C ILE A 146 8.09 -3.14 10.44
N ASN A 147 9.11 -3.98 10.44
CA ASN A 147 9.67 -4.52 9.20
C ASN A 147 8.69 -5.49 8.52
N GLU A 148 8.54 -5.38 7.20
CA GLU A 148 7.65 -6.22 6.39
C GLU A 148 7.88 -7.72 6.60
N PRO A 149 9.13 -8.25 6.54
CA PRO A 149 9.36 -9.67 6.79
C PRO A 149 9.06 -10.09 8.25
N THR A 150 9.27 -9.18 9.22
CA THR A 150 8.92 -9.44 10.63
C THR A 150 7.42 -9.52 10.81
N ALA A 151 6.66 -8.62 10.18
CA ALA A 151 5.20 -8.67 10.17
C ALA A 151 4.68 -9.96 9.50
N ALA A 152 5.24 -10.35 8.36
CA ALA A 152 4.87 -11.60 7.70
C ALA A 152 5.17 -12.85 8.56
N ALA A 153 6.29 -12.85 9.28
CA ALA A 153 6.63 -13.91 10.23
C ALA A 153 5.66 -13.97 11.41
N LEU A 154 5.23 -12.80 11.92
CA LEU A 154 4.21 -12.73 12.98
C LEU A 154 2.87 -13.31 12.49
N ALA A 155 2.43 -12.96 11.28
CA ALA A 155 1.22 -13.52 10.68
C ALA A 155 1.29 -15.05 10.48
N TYR A 156 2.49 -15.58 10.23
CA TYR A 156 2.71 -17.02 10.11
C TYR A 156 2.82 -17.74 11.47
N GLY A 157 3.50 -17.10 12.43
CA GLY A 157 4.07 -17.77 13.61
C GLY A 157 3.25 -17.72 14.89
N VAL A 158 2.19 -16.88 14.97
CA VAL A 158 1.42 -16.66 16.20
C VAL A 158 0.88 -17.96 16.82
N ASP A 159 0.50 -18.94 15.98
CA ASP A 159 -0.12 -20.20 16.41
C ASP A 159 0.85 -21.40 16.39
N LYS A 160 2.17 -21.17 16.39
CA LYS A 160 3.16 -22.26 16.28
C LYS A 160 3.80 -22.57 17.63
N ASP A 161 3.71 -23.83 18.03
CA ASP A 161 4.27 -24.33 19.29
C ASP A 161 5.69 -24.92 19.13
N GLU A 162 6.19 -25.04 17.90
CA GLU A 162 7.49 -25.66 17.61
C GLU A 162 8.53 -24.60 17.25
N ASP A 163 9.76 -24.79 17.75
CA ASP A 163 10.91 -23.96 17.36
C ASP A 163 11.20 -24.14 15.88
N GLN A 164 11.32 -23.04 15.14
CA GLN A 164 11.53 -23.04 13.69
C GLN A 164 12.49 -21.93 13.26
N THR A 165 13.37 -22.25 12.34
CA THR A 165 14.16 -21.29 11.58
C THR A 165 13.45 -21.02 10.25
N ILE A 166 13.04 -19.79 10.03
CA ILE A 166 12.33 -19.39 8.81
C ILE A 166 13.14 -18.41 7.97
N LEU A 167 13.03 -18.54 6.66
CA LEU A 167 13.51 -17.56 5.70
C LEU A 167 12.31 -16.84 5.12
N VAL A 168 12.21 -15.54 5.33
CA VAL A 168 11.22 -14.68 4.66
C VAL A 168 11.90 -14.04 3.46
N PHE A 169 11.35 -14.28 2.28
CA PHE A 169 11.79 -13.73 1.00
C PHE A 169 10.71 -12.82 0.49
N ASP A 170 10.93 -11.52 0.63
CA ASP A 170 9.98 -10.48 0.25
C ASP A 170 10.44 -9.76 -1.01
N LEU A 171 9.76 -10.03 -2.13
CA LEU A 171 9.98 -9.36 -3.40
C LEU A 171 8.70 -8.61 -3.80
N GLY A 172 8.66 -7.35 -3.39
CA GLY A 172 7.56 -6.44 -3.67
C GLY A 172 7.62 -5.83 -5.08
N GLY A 173 6.91 -4.69 -5.24
CA GLY A 173 6.95 -3.92 -6.49
C GLY A 173 8.24 -3.13 -6.69
N GLY A 174 8.84 -2.63 -5.60
CA GLY A 174 9.98 -1.71 -5.67
C GLY A 174 11.19 -2.12 -4.85
N THR A 175 11.03 -3.01 -3.87
CA THR A 175 12.06 -3.41 -2.91
C THR A 175 12.14 -4.93 -2.82
N PHE A 176 13.33 -5.39 -2.44
CA PHE A 176 13.62 -6.79 -2.12
C PHE A 176 14.24 -6.88 -0.73
N ASP A 177 13.65 -7.69 0.14
CA ASP A 177 14.18 -8.02 1.46
C ASP A 177 14.25 -9.53 1.66
N VAL A 178 15.25 -9.96 2.41
CA VAL A 178 15.36 -11.33 2.88
C VAL A 178 15.81 -11.34 4.32
N SER A 179 15.04 -12.00 5.18
CA SER A 179 15.33 -12.11 6.61
C SER A 179 15.34 -13.56 7.05
N ILE A 180 16.26 -13.88 7.94
CA ILE A 180 16.32 -15.15 8.67
C ILE A 180 15.81 -14.87 10.08
N LEU A 181 14.79 -15.60 10.49
CA LEU A 181 14.16 -15.46 11.80
C LEU A 181 14.10 -16.81 12.50
N GLU A 182 14.15 -16.77 13.81
CA GLU A 182 13.87 -17.90 14.68
C GLU A 182 12.55 -17.64 15.42
N ILE A 183 11.67 -18.63 15.40
CA ILE A 183 10.45 -18.69 16.22
C ILE A 183 10.70 -19.74 17.28
N TYR A 184 10.55 -19.39 18.55
CA TYR A 184 10.76 -20.30 19.67
C TYR A 184 9.93 -19.88 20.89
N GLN A 185 9.84 -20.76 21.89
CA GLN A 185 9.08 -20.53 23.11
C GLN A 185 10.01 -20.24 24.29
N VAL A 186 9.73 -19.16 25.04
CA VAL A 186 10.38 -18.87 26.32
C VAL A 186 9.31 -18.75 27.39
N ASP A 187 9.37 -19.58 28.41
CA ASP A 187 8.39 -19.63 29.51
C ASP A 187 6.92 -19.73 29.04
N GLY A 188 6.69 -20.37 27.88
CA GLY A 188 5.37 -20.55 27.28
C GLY A 188 4.86 -19.33 26.51
N GLN A 189 5.71 -18.33 26.27
CA GLN A 189 5.42 -17.20 25.38
C GLN A 189 6.20 -17.33 24.08
N PRO A 190 5.56 -17.18 22.92
CA PRO A 190 6.22 -17.21 21.63
C PRO A 190 7.12 -15.99 21.47
N GLN A 191 8.32 -16.23 20.94
CA GLN A 191 9.27 -15.19 20.57
C GLN A 191 9.63 -15.33 19.10
N ILE A 192 9.73 -14.19 18.42
CA ILE A 192 10.21 -14.10 17.05
C ILE A 192 11.45 -13.20 17.06
N GLU A 193 12.59 -13.80 16.75
CA GLU A 193 13.88 -13.12 16.72
C GLU A 193 14.41 -13.08 15.30
N VAL A 194 14.68 -11.87 14.78
CA VAL A 194 15.41 -11.69 13.53
C VAL A 194 16.89 -11.93 13.79
N LYS A 195 17.49 -12.92 13.11
CA LYS A 195 18.92 -13.24 13.21
C LYS A 195 19.76 -12.42 12.24
N ALA A 196 19.26 -12.22 11.04
CA ALA A 196 19.90 -11.37 10.05
C ALA A 196 18.88 -10.92 8.99
N THR A 197 19.12 -9.72 8.45
CA THR A 197 18.38 -9.19 7.31
C THR A 197 19.36 -8.64 6.27
N SER A 198 18.96 -8.71 5.00
CA SER A 198 19.68 -8.11 3.87
C SER A 198 18.68 -7.79 2.75
N GLY A 199 19.02 -6.87 1.84
CA GLY A 199 18.08 -6.48 0.81
C GLY A 199 18.68 -5.64 -0.31
N ASP A 200 17.78 -5.16 -1.18
CA ASP A 200 18.05 -4.20 -2.25
C ASP A 200 16.83 -3.27 -2.38
N ASN A 201 16.97 -2.01 -1.94
CA ASN A 201 15.88 -1.02 -1.91
C ASN A 201 15.47 -0.52 -3.31
N ARG A 202 16.13 -0.98 -4.37
CA ARG A 202 15.84 -0.65 -5.77
C ARG A 202 15.79 -1.90 -6.62
N LEU A 203 15.09 -2.93 -6.14
CA LEU A 203 14.84 -4.17 -6.86
C LEU A 203 13.44 -4.67 -6.55
N GLY A 204 12.58 -4.74 -7.55
CA GLY A 204 11.21 -5.22 -7.39
C GLY A 204 10.49 -5.40 -8.71
N GLY A 205 9.20 -5.65 -8.67
CA GLY A 205 8.34 -5.91 -9.83
C GLY A 205 8.39 -4.85 -10.91
N ASP A 206 8.61 -3.57 -10.54
CA ASP A 206 8.75 -2.46 -11.48
C ASP A 206 9.97 -2.64 -12.40
N ASP A 207 11.07 -3.22 -11.89
CA ASP A 207 12.27 -3.49 -12.69
C ASP A 207 12.01 -4.64 -13.69
N PHE A 208 11.19 -5.61 -13.32
CA PHE A 208 10.73 -6.67 -14.23
C PHE A 208 9.85 -6.11 -15.34
N ASP A 209 8.96 -5.16 -15.01
CA ASP A 209 8.15 -4.48 -16.00
C ASP A 209 8.98 -3.63 -16.94
N GLU A 210 9.98 -2.90 -16.44
CA GLU A 210 10.89 -2.09 -17.25
C GLU A 210 11.68 -2.96 -18.25
N ALA A 211 12.16 -4.15 -17.82
CA ALA A 211 12.83 -5.09 -18.72
C ALA A 211 11.92 -5.55 -19.88
N VAL A 212 10.62 -5.71 -19.63
CA VAL A 212 9.63 -6.03 -20.67
C VAL A 212 9.38 -4.82 -21.56
N ILE A 213 9.25 -3.62 -21.01
CA ILE A 213 9.06 -2.37 -21.76
C ILE A 213 10.23 -2.15 -22.71
N ASP A 214 11.45 -2.23 -22.21
CA ASP A 214 12.68 -2.08 -23.01
C ASP A 214 12.72 -3.05 -24.18
N TRP A 215 12.37 -4.31 -23.92
CA TRP A 215 12.29 -5.30 -24.98
C TRP A 215 11.22 -4.95 -26.02
N ILE A 216 10.00 -4.56 -25.60
CA ILE A 216 8.92 -4.18 -26.52
C ILE A 216 9.35 -2.97 -27.37
N VAL A 217 9.85 -1.91 -26.75
CA VAL A 217 10.32 -0.70 -27.45
C VAL A 217 11.41 -1.04 -28.47
N SER A 218 12.38 -1.87 -28.07
CA SER A 218 13.46 -2.32 -28.97
C SER A 218 12.94 -3.12 -30.16
N GLU A 219 12.06 -4.10 -29.94
CA GLU A 219 11.51 -4.94 -31.02
C GLU A 219 10.56 -4.15 -31.93
N TYR A 220 9.74 -3.25 -31.35
CA TYR A 220 8.86 -2.38 -32.13
C TYR A 220 9.68 -1.42 -33.01
N LYS A 221 10.75 -0.83 -32.47
CA LYS A 221 11.65 0.02 -33.24
C LYS A 221 12.31 -0.72 -34.38
N LYS A 222 12.71 -2.00 -34.19
CA LYS A 222 13.28 -2.83 -35.25
C LYS A 222 12.29 -3.16 -36.37
N SER A 223 11.04 -3.41 -36.03
CA SER A 223 9.99 -3.81 -36.98
C SER A 223 9.33 -2.64 -37.68
N SER A 224 9.03 -1.57 -36.97
CA SER A 224 8.30 -0.40 -37.46
C SER A 224 9.19 0.80 -37.83
N GLY A 225 10.42 0.86 -37.28
CA GLY A 225 11.31 2.02 -37.38
C GLY A 225 10.94 3.17 -36.43
N ILE A 226 9.90 3.03 -35.60
CA ILE A 226 9.42 4.06 -34.68
C ILE A 226 9.97 3.80 -33.27
N ASP A 227 10.48 4.85 -32.64
CA ASP A 227 10.93 4.82 -31.25
C ASP A 227 9.83 5.38 -30.33
N LEU A 228 9.28 4.53 -29.49
CA LEU A 228 8.21 4.89 -28.54
C LEU A 228 8.72 5.54 -27.26
N SER A 229 10.03 5.54 -27.00
CA SER A 229 10.61 5.96 -25.70
C SER A 229 10.33 7.44 -25.35
N ASN A 230 10.05 8.28 -26.34
CA ASN A 230 9.75 9.69 -26.14
C ASN A 230 8.23 10.02 -26.18
N ASP A 231 7.38 9.02 -26.35
CA ASP A 231 5.93 9.17 -26.36
C ASP A 231 5.38 8.80 -24.96
N LEU A 232 5.09 9.81 -24.14
CA LEU A 232 4.63 9.64 -22.76
C LEU A 232 3.36 8.79 -22.66
N GLN A 233 2.42 8.95 -23.61
CA GLN A 233 1.20 8.16 -23.62
C GLN A 233 1.48 6.70 -24.01
N ALA A 234 2.32 6.48 -25.02
CA ALA A 234 2.75 5.14 -25.40
C ALA A 234 3.47 4.45 -24.24
N MET A 235 4.42 5.12 -23.59
CA MET A 235 5.16 4.59 -22.44
C MET A 235 4.26 4.27 -21.27
N SER A 236 3.26 5.09 -20.96
CA SER A 236 2.28 4.79 -19.90
C SER A 236 1.45 3.54 -20.21
N ARG A 237 0.99 3.39 -21.46
CA ARG A 237 0.27 2.20 -21.92
C ARG A 237 1.14 0.95 -21.93
N LEU A 238 2.43 1.09 -22.29
CA LEU A 238 3.40 0.00 -22.26
C LEU A 238 3.65 -0.48 -20.83
N ARG A 239 3.71 0.44 -19.84
CA ARG A 239 3.86 0.08 -18.43
C ARG A 239 2.69 -0.77 -17.94
N GLU A 240 1.45 -0.34 -18.21
CA GLU A 240 0.26 -1.13 -17.85
C GLU A 240 0.25 -2.50 -18.53
N ALA A 241 0.62 -2.55 -19.82
CA ALA A 241 0.66 -3.80 -20.57
C ALA A 241 1.79 -4.75 -20.10
N ALA A 242 2.93 -4.21 -19.69
CA ALA A 242 4.05 -5.00 -19.13
C ALA A 242 3.69 -5.59 -17.78
N GLU A 243 3.11 -4.80 -16.87
CA GLU A 243 2.60 -5.27 -15.56
C GLU A 243 1.58 -6.41 -15.76
N LYS A 244 0.62 -6.20 -16.67
CA LYS A 244 -0.37 -7.22 -17.02
C LYS A 244 0.27 -8.49 -17.59
N ALA A 245 1.22 -8.34 -18.51
CA ALA A 245 1.92 -9.47 -19.10
C ALA A 245 2.73 -10.26 -18.05
N LYS A 246 3.42 -9.59 -17.13
CA LYS A 246 4.11 -10.20 -15.98
C LYS A 246 3.14 -11.01 -15.13
N PHE A 247 1.98 -10.46 -14.80
CA PHE A 247 0.96 -11.14 -14.02
C PHE A 247 0.43 -12.39 -14.76
N GLU A 248 0.06 -12.28 -16.03
CA GLU A 248 -0.45 -13.41 -16.83
C GLU A 248 0.59 -14.51 -17.01
N LEU A 249 1.87 -14.15 -17.24
CA LEU A 249 2.96 -15.10 -17.39
C LEU A 249 3.30 -15.87 -16.09
N SER A 250 2.83 -15.42 -14.95
CA SER A 250 2.91 -16.21 -13.71
C SER A 250 2.00 -17.45 -13.75
N GLY A 251 0.89 -17.40 -14.52
CA GLY A 251 -0.04 -18.51 -14.69
C GLY A 251 0.02 -19.22 -16.05
N THR A 252 0.48 -18.52 -17.11
CA THR A 252 0.47 -19.03 -18.50
C THR A 252 1.87 -19.09 -19.09
N ASN A 253 2.07 -19.84 -20.20
CA ASN A 253 3.35 -19.96 -20.88
C ASN A 253 3.61 -18.86 -21.92
N SER A 254 2.56 -18.11 -22.30
CA SER A 254 2.66 -16.98 -23.23
C SER A 254 1.48 -16.04 -23.02
N THR A 255 1.69 -14.78 -23.34
CA THR A 255 0.65 -13.74 -23.37
C THR A 255 0.81 -12.87 -24.60
N GLN A 256 -0.28 -12.21 -24.99
CA GLN A 256 -0.29 -11.27 -26.12
C GLN A 256 -0.35 -9.84 -25.61
N VAL A 257 0.61 -9.02 -26.01
CA VAL A 257 0.62 -7.58 -25.77
C VAL A 257 0.03 -6.91 -27.01
N ASN A 258 -1.24 -6.50 -26.91
CA ASN A 258 -1.97 -5.87 -28.00
C ASN A 258 -2.38 -4.46 -27.58
N LEU A 259 -1.78 -3.46 -28.22
CA LEU A 259 -2.04 -2.04 -27.96
C LEU A 259 -2.40 -1.34 -29.28
N PRO A 260 -3.69 -1.31 -29.65
CA PRO A 260 -4.14 -0.59 -30.82
C PRO A 260 -3.92 0.92 -30.64
N PHE A 261 -3.62 1.62 -31.73
CA PHE A 261 -3.38 3.06 -31.73
C PHE A 261 -2.28 3.47 -30.74
N ILE A 262 -1.15 2.74 -30.73
CA ILE A 262 -0.06 3.04 -29.78
C ILE A 262 0.61 4.36 -30.05
N THR A 263 0.74 4.75 -31.33
CA THR A 263 1.29 6.01 -31.79
C THR A 263 0.75 6.36 -33.19
N MET A 264 1.20 7.47 -33.75
CA MET A 264 0.83 7.93 -35.10
C MET A 264 2.08 8.06 -35.99
N ARG A 265 1.97 7.67 -37.27
CA ARG A 265 2.98 7.90 -38.29
C ARG A 265 2.34 8.61 -39.48
N ASP A 266 2.79 9.78 -39.85
CA ASP A 266 2.29 10.55 -40.98
C ASP A 266 0.75 10.71 -40.98
N GLY A 267 0.15 10.83 -39.77
CA GLY A 267 -1.29 10.93 -39.59
C GLY A 267 -2.05 9.60 -39.69
N GLN A 268 -1.34 8.47 -39.82
CA GLN A 268 -1.94 7.14 -39.78
C GLN A 268 -1.67 6.48 -38.42
N PRO A 269 -2.68 5.78 -37.85
CA PRO A 269 -2.50 5.07 -36.59
C PRO A 269 -1.60 3.84 -36.76
N GLU A 270 -0.70 3.68 -35.81
CA GLU A 270 0.16 2.49 -35.69
C GLU A 270 -0.31 1.62 -34.52
N HIS A 271 -0.15 0.32 -34.67
CA HIS A 271 -0.61 -0.66 -33.69
C HIS A 271 0.58 -1.50 -33.24
N LEU A 272 0.54 -1.92 -31.96
CA LEU A 272 1.49 -2.87 -31.42
C LEU A 272 0.75 -4.17 -31.12
N ASP A 273 1.24 -5.27 -31.70
CA ASP A 273 0.76 -6.62 -31.45
C ASP A 273 1.96 -7.57 -31.39
N MET A 274 2.26 -8.05 -30.17
CA MET A 274 3.43 -8.88 -29.89
C MET A 274 3.07 -9.99 -28.93
N THR A 275 3.68 -11.16 -29.14
CA THR A 275 3.56 -12.29 -28.19
C THR A 275 4.81 -12.36 -27.33
N LEU A 276 4.61 -12.34 -26.00
CA LEU A 276 5.66 -12.57 -25.02
C LEU A 276 5.50 -13.98 -24.42
N SER A 277 6.51 -14.82 -24.58
CA SER A 277 6.54 -16.12 -23.91
C SER A 277 7.18 -16.02 -22.53
N ARG A 278 6.80 -16.92 -21.60
CA ARG A 278 7.44 -17.04 -20.28
C ARG A 278 8.95 -17.25 -20.41
N ALA A 279 9.40 -18.11 -21.32
CA ALA A 279 10.83 -18.33 -21.55
C ALA A 279 11.56 -17.04 -21.95
N LYS A 280 10.93 -16.17 -22.76
CA LYS A 280 11.52 -14.87 -23.11
C LYS A 280 11.51 -13.91 -21.92
N PHE A 281 10.44 -13.88 -21.14
CA PHE A 281 10.35 -13.11 -19.90
C PHE A 281 11.43 -13.53 -18.89
N ASP A 282 11.61 -14.84 -18.68
CA ASP A 282 12.63 -15.39 -17.78
C ASP A 282 14.05 -15.01 -18.25
N ASP A 283 14.31 -15.02 -19.57
CA ASP A 283 15.58 -14.57 -20.14
C ASP A 283 15.84 -13.07 -19.90
N LEU A 284 14.83 -12.22 -20.13
CA LEU A 284 14.91 -10.78 -19.90
C LEU A 284 15.17 -10.41 -18.42
N THR A 285 14.63 -11.19 -17.49
CA THR A 285 14.65 -10.91 -16.06
C THR A 285 15.67 -11.73 -15.26
N ALA A 286 16.44 -12.58 -15.93
CA ALA A 286 17.40 -13.49 -15.29
C ALA A 286 18.40 -12.78 -14.38
N ASP A 287 18.88 -11.61 -14.76
CA ASP A 287 19.84 -10.86 -13.96
C ASP A 287 19.19 -10.20 -12.73
N LEU A 288 17.92 -9.81 -12.80
CA LEU A 288 17.13 -9.33 -11.65
C LEU A 288 16.98 -10.45 -10.61
N ILE A 289 16.65 -11.66 -11.05
CA ILE A 289 16.56 -12.83 -10.16
C ILE A 289 17.92 -13.15 -9.53
N LYS A 290 19.02 -13.08 -10.28
CA LYS A 290 20.37 -13.26 -9.70
C LYS A 290 20.72 -12.20 -8.65
N ARG A 291 20.23 -10.96 -8.81
CA ARG A 291 20.43 -9.89 -7.82
C ARG A 291 19.81 -10.26 -6.48
N THR A 292 18.65 -10.96 -6.44
CA THR A 292 18.02 -11.37 -5.17
C THR A 292 18.83 -12.45 -4.44
N MET A 293 19.57 -13.30 -5.16
CA MET A 293 20.32 -14.42 -4.56
C MET A 293 21.55 -13.96 -3.76
N LYS A 294 22.12 -12.79 -4.05
CA LYS A 294 23.28 -12.28 -3.30
C LYS A 294 22.91 -11.86 -1.88
N PRO A 295 21.87 -11.02 -1.65
CA PRO A 295 21.37 -10.73 -0.30
C PRO A 295 20.90 -11.99 0.43
N THR A 296 20.26 -12.94 -0.26
CA THR A 296 19.79 -14.21 0.32
C THR A 296 20.93 -15.00 0.95
N ARG A 297 22.02 -15.20 0.19
CA ARG A 297 23.22 -15.88 0.72
C ARG A 297 23.88 -15.11 1.84
N ARG A 298 23.90 -13.77 1.76
CA ARG A 298 24.46 -12.90 2.78
C ARG A 298 23.68 -13.02 4.08
N SER A 299 22.35 -12.96 4.04
CA SER A 299 21.49 -13.10 5.20
C SER A 299 21.67 -14.44 5.89
N MET A 300 21.69 -15.56 5.13
CA MET A 300 21.98 -16.89 5.66
C MET A 300 23.37 -16.98 6.32
N LYS A 301 24.38 -16.40 5.68
CA LYS A 301 25.76 -16.37 6.24
C LYS A 301 25.84 -15.56 7.52
N ASP A 302 25.23 -14.38 7.55
CA ASP A 302 25.24 -13.48 8.71
C ASP A 302 24.47 -14.09 9.90
N ALA A 303 23.39 -14.82 9.62
CA ALA A 303 22.66 -15.60 10.63
C ALA A 303 23.37 -16.90 11.06
N GLY A 304 24.44 -17.29 10.39
CA GLY A 304 25.16 -18.54 10.67
C GLY A 304 24.41 -19.82 10.28
N VAL A 305 23.35 -19.72 9.46
CA VAL A 305 22.50 -20.85 9.05
C VAL A 305 22.89 -21.36 7.67
N LYS A 306 22.72 -22.66 7.47
CA LYS A 306 22.86 -23.32 6.16
C LYS A 306 21.48 -23.60 5.59
N ALA A 307 21.39 -23.88 4.30
CA ALA A 307 20.16 -24.24 3.63
C ALA A 307 19.37 -25.38 4.33
N GLY A 308 20.07 -26.37 4.90
CA GLY A 308 19.46 -27.46 5.62
C GLY A 308 18.81 -27.08 6.97
N ASP A 309 19.26 -26.00 7.57
CA ASP A 309 18.81 -25.52 8.88
C ASP A 309 17.50 -24.72 8.79
N ILE A 310 17.12 -24.26 7.59
CA ILE A 310 15.88 -23.52 7.35
C ILE A 310 14.69 -24.49 7.36
N ASP A 311 13.71 -24.29 8.21
CA ASP A 311 12.51 -25.15 8.29
C ASP A 311 11.44 -24.73 7.28
N LYS A 312 11.23 -23.45 7.10
CA LYS A 312 10.22 -22.87 6.20
C LYS A 312 10.76 -21.69 5.40
N ILE A 313 10.23 -21.54 4.19
CA ILE A 313 10.47 -20.40 3.33
C ILE A 313 9.13 -19.72 3.11
N LEU A 314 8.98 -18.48 3.59
CA LEU A 314 7.81 -17.66 3.39
C LEU A 314 8.08 -16.72 2.22
N LEU A 315 7.17 -16.73 1.24
CA LEU A 315 7.20 -15.81 0.12
C LEU A 315 6.23 -14.67 0.37
N VAL A 316 6.71 -13.46 0.26
CA VAL A 316 5.98 -12.21 0.48
C VAL A 316 6.18 -11.31 -0.74
N GLY A 317 5.19 -10.44 -1.00
CA GLY A 317 5.19 -9.56 -2.15
C GLY A 317 4.74 -10.23 -3.44
N GLY A 318 4.00 -9.48 -4.28
CA GLY A 318 3.37 -10.00 -5.49
C GLY A 318 4.34 -10.60 -6.52
N SER A 319 5.59 -10.08 -6.58
CA SER A 319 6.61 -10.55 -7.53
C SER A 319 7.16 -11.94 -7.20
N THR A 320 6.94 -12.45 -5.98
CA THR A 320 7.27 -13.85 -5.63
C THR A 320 6.36 -14.88 -6.29
N ARG A 321 5.29 -14.45 -6.94
CA ARG A 321 4.41 -15.31 -7.74
C ARG A 321 5.06 -15.74 -9.07
N ILE A 322 6.13 -15.06 -9.51
CA ILE A 322 6.89 -15.38 -10.73
C ILE A 322 7.54 -16.76 -10.55
N PRO A 323 7.24 -17.77 -11.43
CA PRO A 323 7.77 -19.12 -11.25
C PRO A 323 9.30 -19.19 -11.19
N ALA A 324 10.00 -18.43 -12.03
CA ALA A 324 11.46 -18.40 -12.04
C ALA A 324 12.08 -17.88 -10.73
N VAL A 325 11.36 -17.03 -9.97
CA VAL A 325 11.75 -16.58 -8.62
C VAL A 325 11.61 -17.74 -7.63
N GLN A 326 10.48 -18.46 -7.67
CA GLN A 326 10.24 -19.63 -6.81
C GLN A 326 11.27 -20.73 -7.07
N ASP A 327 11.55 -21.02 -8.32
CA ASP A 327 12.55 -22.01 -8.73
C ASP A 327 13.96 -21.62 -8.26
N ALA A 328 14.29 -20.32 -8.30
CA ALA A 328 15.59 -19.82 -7.86
C ALA A 328 15.80 -20.00 -6.37
N ILE A 329 14.80 -19.68 -5.53
CA ILE A 329 14.91 -19.84 -4.08
C ILE A 329 14.86 -21.32 -3.67
N GLU A 330 14.05 -22.15 -4.33
CA GLU A 330 14.02 -23.58 -4.09
C GLU A 330 15.37 -24.23 -4.45
N LYS A 331 15.98 -23.81 -5.55
CA LYS A 331 17.31 -24.27 -5.95
C LYS A 331 18.40 -23.85 -4.96
N GLU A 332 18.33 -22.65 -4.40
CA GLU A 332 19.29 -22.13 -3.43
C GLU A 332 19.21 -22.85 -2.08
N THR A 333 17.99 -23.15 -1.64
CA THR A 333 17.73 -23.71 -0.29
C THR A 333 17.50 -25.22 -0.29
N GLY A 334 17.17 -25.80 -1.43
CA GLY A 334 16.78 -27.21 -1.56
C GLY A 334 15.40 -27.54 -0.97
N LYS A 335 14.61 -26.52 -0.60
CA LYS A 335 13.26 -26.66 -0.02
C LYS A 335 12.24 -25.84 -0.80
N PRO A 336 11.03 -26.39 -1.06
CA PRO A 336 9.97 -25.62 -1.71
C PRO A 336 9.41 -24.54 -0.79
N PRO A 337 8.99 -23.40 -1.33
CA PRO A 337 8.32 -22.35 -0.57
C PRO A 337 7.01 -22.84 0.09
N PHE A 338 6.72 -22.32 1.28
CA PHE A 338 5.47 -22.57 1.98
C PHE A 338 4.31 -21.82 1.31
N LYS A 339 3.18 -22.51 1.07
CA LYS A 339 2.02 -21.98 0.33
C LYS A 339 0.82 -21.65 1.22
N GLY A 340 0.98 -21.68 2.54
CA GLY A 340 -0.12 -21.49 3.49
C GLY A 340 -0.42 -20.04 3.87
N ILE A 341 0.28 -19.06 3.26
CA ILE A 341 0.08 -17.64 3.52
C ILE A 341 -0.17 -16.89 2.20
N ASN A 342 -1.04 -15.89 2.23
CA ASN A 342 -1.24 -15.02 1.07
C ASN A 342 -0.14 -13.94 1.04
N PRO A 343 0.72 -13.92 0.01
CA PRO A 343 1.86 -13.00 -0.05
C PRO A 343 1.46 -11.52 -0.16
N ASP A 344 0.21 -11.21 -0.53
CA ASP A 344 -0.28 -9.84 -0.67
C ASP A 344 -0.94 -9.31 0.61
N GLU A 345 -1.20 -10.18 1.60
CA GLU A 345 -1.97 -9.84 2.82
C GLU A 345 -1.18 -10.08 4.11
N ALA A 346 -0.19 -10.96 4.07
CA ALA A 346 0.54 -11.42 5.25
C ALA A 346 1.13 -10.28 6.06
N VAL A 347 1.67 -9.28 5.39
CA VAL A 347 2.32 -8.12 6.02
C VAL A 347 1.31 -7.27 6.78
N ALA A 348 0.16 -6.95 6.18
CA ALA A 348 -0.91 -6.19 6.83
C ALA A 348 -1.52 -6.95 8.02
N ILE A 349 -1.71 -8.28 7.88
CA ILE A 349 -2.17 -9.16 8.96
C ILE A 349 -1.19 -9.11 10.14
N GLY A 350 0.11 -9.24 9.88
CA GLY A 350 1.13 -9.16 10.93
C GLY A 350 1.21 -7.78 11.59
N ALA A 351 1.06 -6.70 10.81
CA ALA A 351 0.98 -5.35 11.34
C ALA A 351 -0.24 -5.15 12.26
N ALA A 352 -1.40 -5.72 11.90
CA ALA A 352 -2.61 -5.67 12.74
C ALA A 352 -2.45 -6.48 14.03
N LEU A 353 -1.82 -7.66 13.97
CA LEU A 353 -1.47 -8.44 15.17
C LEU A 353 -0.54 -7.66 16.10
N GLN A 354 0.49 -7.02 15.54
CA GLN A 354 1.40 -6.16 16.32
C GLN A 354 0.67 -4.98 16.94
N ALA A 355 -0.27 -4.38 16.22
CA ALA A 355 -1.10 -3.30 16.75
C ALA A 355 -1.91 -3.78 17.97
N GLY A 356 -2.53 -4.94 17.87
CA GLY A 356 -3.26 -5.56 18.99
C GLY A 356 -2.39 -5.85 20.21
N ILE A 357 -1.18 -6.40 19.98
CA ILE A 357 -0.21 -6.63 21.05
C ILE A 357 0.13 -5.33 21.80
N ILE A 358 0.41 -4.24 21.04
CA ILE A 358 0.78 -2.95 21.63
C ILE A 358 -0.34 -2.35 22.47
N VAL A 359 -1.59 -2.47 22.02
CA VAL A 359 -2.75 -1.91 22.78
C VAL A 359 -3.28 -2.87 23.83
N GLY A 360 -2.73 -4.07 23.95
CA GLY A 360 -3.12 -5.08 24.95
C GLY A 360 -4.49 -5.71 24.66
N ASP A 361 -4.79 -6.03 23.41
CA ASP A 361 -6.01 -6.76 23.03
C ASP A 361 -5.98 -8.17 23.61
N GLU A 362 -6.95 -8.51 24.48
CA GLU A 362 -7.02 -9.78 25.20
C GLU A 362 -7.20 -10.99 24.26
N GLY A 363 -7.59 -10.78 23.01
CA GLY A 363 -7.78 -11.83 21.99
C GLY A 363 -6.49 -12.21 21.26
N VAL A 364 -5.39 -11.47 21.45
CA VAL A 364 -4.13 -11.70 20.73
C VAL A 364 -3.08 -12.25 21.69
N THR A 365 -2.42 -13.33 21.28
CA THR A 365 -1.27 -13.86 22.03
C THR A 365 -0.13 -12.84 22.05
N ASP A 366 0.39 -12.54 23.24
CA ASP A 366 1.54 -11.66 23.39
C ASP A 366 2.79 -12.33 22.82
N VAL A 367 3.41 -11.71 21.82
CA VAL A 367 4.60 -12.20 21.12
C VAL A 367 5.70 -11.19 21.26
N LEU A 368 6.84 -11.59 21.80
CA LEU A 368 8.01 -10.73 21.83
C LEU A 368 8.69 -10.72 20.45
N LEU A 369 8.74 -9.54 19.83
CA LEU A 369 9.46 -9.30 18.58
C LEU A 369 10.81 -8.67 18.86
N LEU A 370 11.88 -9.33 18.42
CA LEU A 370 13.25 -8.83 18.46
C LEU A 370 13.74 -8.63 17.03
N ASP A 371 13.81 -7.36 16.62
CA ASP A 371 14.28 -6.97 15.29
C ASP A 371 15.76 -6.55 15.32
N VAL A 372 16.36 -6.28 14.16
CA VAL A 372 17.77 -5.93 14.02
C VAL A 372 17.99 -4.67 13.17
N THR A 373 19.10 -3.97 13.41
CA THR A 373 19.54 -2.90 12.49
C THR A 373 20.07 -3.50 11.18
N PRO A 374 19.62 -3.00 10.00
CA PRO A 374 20.00 -3.62 8.72
C PRO A 374 21.43 -3.29 8.26
N LEU A 375 21.98 -2.17 8.70
CA LEU A 375 23.27 -1.64 8.30
C LEU A 375 24.11 -1.24 9.50
N THR A 376 25.43 -1.32 9.36
CA THR A 376 26.41 -0.85 10.35
C THR A 376 26.32 0.67 10.52
N LEU A 377 26.36 1.12 11.76
CA LEU A 377 26.38 2.53 12.15
C LEU A 377 27.74 2.89 12.73
N GLY A 378 28.23 4.08 12.41
CA GLY A 378 29.52 4.54 12.89
C GLY A 378 29.72 6.05 12.75
N ILE A 379 30.91 6.48 13.13
CA ILE A 379 31.35 7.86 12.97
C ILE A 379 32.64 7.94 12.17
N GLU A 380 32.86 9.08 11.53
CA GLU A 380 34.14 9.41 10.91
C GLU A 380 35.20 9.70 11.98
N THR A 381 36.35 9.07 11.82
CA THR A 381 37.52 9.29 12.67
C THR A 381 38.73 9.74 11.84
N LEU A 382 39.85 9.94 12.49
CA LEU A 382 41.09 10.46 11.87
C LEU A 382 41.47 9.67 10.61
N GLY A 383 41.72 10.37 9.51
CA GLY A 383 42.05 9.76 8.21
C GLY A 383 40.83 9.45 7.33
N GLY A 384 39.61 9.90 7.69
CA GLY A 384 38.42 9.68 6.92
C GLY A 384 37.91 8.23 6.97
N VAL A 385 38.27 7.52 8.04
CA VAL A 385 37.87 6.12 8.28
C VAL A 385 36.55 6.08 9.05
N MET A 386 35.68 5.15 8.72
CA MET A 386 34.48 4.87 9.51
C MET A 386 34.84 3.95 10.68
N THR A 387 34.67 4.45 11.90
CA THR A 387 34.74 3.64 13.12
C THR A 387 33.36 3.14 13.47
N THR A 388 33.21 1.82 13.52
CA THR A 388 31.95 1.14 13.81
C THR A 388 31.53 1.34 15.26
N MET A 389 30.32 1.78 15.49
CA MET A 389 29.67 1.88 16.81
C MET A 389 28.68 0.73 17.05
N ILE A 390 27.83 0.43 16.06
CA ILE A 390 26.86 -0.65 16.10
C ILE A 390 26.97 -1.44 14.80
N GLU A 391 27.26 -2.73 14.89
CA GLU A 391 27.33 -3.60 13.71
C GLU A 391 25.93 -3.90 13.16
N ARG A 392 25.81 -4.12 11.85
CA ARG A 392 24.56 -4.62 11.25
C ARG A 392 24.12 -5.93 11.92
N ASN A 393 22.85 -6.20 11.89
CA ASN A 393 22.19 -7.34 12.53
C ASN A 393 22.34 -7.35 14.06
N THR A 394 22.62 -6.18 14.68
CA THR A 394 22.50 -6.02 16.13
C THR A 394 21.04 -5.88 16.50
N THR A 395 20.58 -6.67 17.49
CA THR A 395 19.20 -6.63 17.99
C THR A 395 18.83 -5.25 18.53
N ILE A 396 17.64 -4.77 18.18
CA ILE A 396 17.08 -3.49 18.63
C ILE A 396 15.85 -3.71 19.54
N PRO A 397 15.62 -2.81 20.53
CA PRO A 397 16.36 -1.57 20.80
C PRO A 397 17.75 -1.84 21.38
N THR A 398 18.70 -0.95 21.08
CA THR A 398 20.08 -1.08 21.59
C THR A 398 20.73 0.27 21.83
N ARG A 399 21.67 0.32 22.79
CA ARG A 399 22.46 1.49 23.10
C ARG A 399 23.94 1.12 23.21
N ARG A 400 24.80 1.90 22.55
CA ARG A 400 26.28 1.75 22.58
C ARG A 400 26.94 3.08 22.77
N SER A 401 27.98 3.11 23.65
CA SER A 401 28.78 4.30 23.91
C SER A 401 30.27 3.95 23.79
N GLU A 402 31.02 4.81 23.13
CA GLU A 402 32.49 4.73 23.07
C GLU A 402 33.11 6.10 23.30
N THR A 403 34.35 6.11 23.87
CA THR A 403 35.07 7.34 24.18
C THR A 403 36.13 7.63 23.13
N PHE A 404 36.02 8.80 22.53
CA PHE A 404 36.94 9.35 21.54
C PHE A 404 37.72 10.54 22.14
N SER A 405 38.65 11.09 21.36
CA SER A 405 39.42 12.25 21.78
C SER A 405 39.63 13.22 20.61
N THR A 406 40.22 14.39 20.93
CA THR A 406 40.56 15.41 19.92
C THR A 406 41.75 14.97 19.06
N ALA A 407 41.71 15.33 17.76
CA ALA A 407 42.76 15.04 16.79
C ALA A 407 43.87 16.08 16.73
N ALA A 408 43.61 17.30 17.25
CA ALA A 408 44.56 18.42 17.26
C ALA A 408 44.69 19.06 18.65
N ASP A 409 45.85 19.71 18.92
CA ASP A 409 46.06 20.46 20.14
C ASP A 409 45.16 21.68 20.21
N ASN A 410 44.60 21.96 21.40
CA ASN A 410 43.74 23.11 21.69
C ASN A 410 42.49 23.17 20.79
N GLN A 411 41.97 22.03 20.38
CA GLN A 411 40.75 21.92 19.54
C GLN A 411 39.52 22.32 20.38
N PRO A 412 38.80 23.42 20.03
CA PRO A 412 37.73 23.96 20.85
C PRO A 412 36.39 23.26 20.63
N ALA A 413 36.28 22.43 19.57
CA ALA A 413 35.09 21.72 19.19
C ALA A 413 35.46 20.42 18.47
N VAL A 414 34.56 19.43 18.53
CA VAL A 414 34.63 18.18 17.75
C VAL A 414 33.41 18.10 16.85
N GLU A 415 33.61 17.87 15.55
CA GLU A 415 32.55 17.49 14.62
C GLU A 415 32.33 15.99 14.76
N VAL A 416 31.10 15.60 15.01
CA VAL A 416 30.65 14.21 14.96
C VAL A 416 29.90 13.99 13.64
N HIS A 417 30.53 13.27 12.74
CA HIS A 417 29.94 12.88 11.46
C HIS A 417 29.39 11.46 11.57
N VAL A 418 28.08 11.34 11.63
CA VAL A 418 27.34 10.07 11.77
C VAL A 418 27.04 9.48 10.40
N MET A 419 27.30 8.18 10.25
CA MET A 419 27.10 7.50 8.97
C MET A 419 26.58 6.08 9.11
N GLN A 420 26.04 5.57 8.02
CA GLN A 420 25.50 4.23 7.90
C GLN A 420 26.04 3.53 6.65
N GLY A 421 26.50 2.30 6.78
CA GLY A 421 26.98 1.48 5.66
C GLY A 421 28.09 0.52 6.06
N GLU A 422 28.60 -0.21 5.05
CA GLU A 422 29.55 -1.31 5.23
C GLU A 422 30.95 -0.99 4.65
N ARG A 423 31.23 0.27 4.31
CA ARG A 423 32.49 0.68 3.70
C ARG A 423 33.46 1.18 4.76
N GLU A 424 34.76 0.91 4.59
CA GLU A 424 35.80 1.32 5.53
C GLU A 424 36.01 2.84 5.58
N PHE A 425 35.73 3.55 4.47
CA PHE A 425 35.94 4.99 4.38
C PHE A 425 34.61 5.75 4.50
N ALA A 426 34.64 6.84 5.25
CA ALA A 426 33.49 7.70 5.53
C ALA A 426 32.77 8.18 4.25
N LYS A 427 33.54 8.61 3.24
CA LYS A 427 33.03 9.13 1.96
C LYS A 427 32.23 8.12 1.14
N ASP A 428 32.40 6.83 1.42
CA ASP A 428 31.76 5.73 0.67
C ASP A 428 30.52 5.17 1.40
N ASN A 429 30.14 5.78 2.53
CA ASN A 429 28.98 5.44 3.35
C ASN A 429 27.93 6.57 3.29
N ILE A 430 26.71 6.24 3.71
CA ILE A 430 25.58 7.18 3.75
C ILE A 430 25.76 8.09 4.97
N THR A 431 25.84 9.41 4.77
CA THR A 431 25.82 10.38 5.86
C THR A 431 24.42 10.46 6.45
N LEU A 432 24.28 10.20 7.74
CA LEU A 432 23.03 10.39 8.47
C LEU A 432 22.93 11.81 9.05
N GLY A 433 24.04 12.39 9.45
CA GLY A 433 24.06 13.76 9.95
C GLY A 433 25.43 14.19 10.46
N ARG A 434 25.57 15.49 10.73
CA ARG A 434 26.77 16.11 11.31
C ARG A 434 26.36 17.09 12.39
N PHE A 435 27.08 17.07 13.52
CA PHE A 435 26.90 18.07 14.57
C PHE A 435 28.21 18.37 15.29
N HIS A 436 28.27 19.50 15.98
CA HIS A 436 29.46 19.96 16.64
C HIS A 436 29.27 19.98 18.16
N LEU A 437 30.12 19.29 18.89
CA LEU A 437 30.27 19.47 20.33
C LEU A 437 31.23 20.62 20.57
N MET A 438 30.72 21.71 21.11
CA MET A 438 31.44 22.95 21.38
C MET A 438 31.87 23.05 22.86
N GLY A 439 32.84 23.94 23.16
CA GLY A 439 33.19 24.26 24.54
C GLY A 439 34.20 23.29 25.17
N ILE A 440 34.99 22.60 24.37
CA ILE A 440 36.07 21.75 24.83
C ILE A 440 37.23 22.67 25.31
N PRO A 441 37.72 22.52 26.56
CA PRO A 441 38.82 23.33 27.06
C PRO A 441 40.11 23.10 26.27
N PRO A 442 40.96 24.15 26.09
CA PRO A 442 42.25 23.99 25.46
C PRO A 442 43.08 22.90 26.17
N SER A 443 43.42 21.86 25.44
CA SER A 443 44.17 20.70 25.95
C SER A 443 45.00 20.10 24.81
N PRO A 444 46.10 19.40 25.12
CA PRO A 444 46.80 18.60 24.12
C PRO A 444 45.86 17.57 23.49
N ARG A 445 46.09 17.25 22.22
CA ARG A 445 45.35 16.17 21.52
C ARG A 445 45.40 14.86 22.31
N GLY A 446 44.31 14.10 22.28
CA GLY A 446 44.22 12.83 22.98
C GLY A 446 43.87 12.93 24.48
N ILE A 447 43.82 14.13 25.09
CA ILE A 447 43.45 14.33 26.50
C ILE A 447 41.95 14.47 26.74
N PRO A 448 41.18 15.29 25.95
CA PRO A 448 39.74 15.37 26.11
C PRO A 448 39.07 14.00 25.89
N GLN A 449 38.09 13.69 26.72
CA GLN A 449 37.32 12.44 26.62
C GLN A 449 35.93 12.76 26.16
N ILE A 450 35.64 12.42 24.91
CA ILE A 450 34.35 12.66 24.25
C ILE A 450 33.61 11.33 24.14
N GLU A 451 32.61 11.13 24.99
CA GLU A 451 31.72 9.96 24.90
C GLU A 451 30.70 10.18 23.79
N VAL A 452 30.72 9.32 22.77
CA VAL A 452 29.70 9.28 21.71
C VAL A 452 28.77 8.10 21.96
N THR A 453 27.47 8.37 22.05
CA THR A 453 26.44 7.38 22.33
C THR A 453 25.50 7.27 21.15
N PHE A 454 25.27 6.05 20.67
CA PHE A 454 24.23 5.68 19.74
C PHE A 454 23.10 4.98 20.50
N ASP A 455 21.87 5.42 20.27
CA ASP A 455 20.67 4.87 20.88
C ASP A 455 19.64 4.60 19.76
N ILE A 456 19.30 3.33 19.54
CA ILE A 456 18.35 2.88 18.53
C ILE A 456 17.11 2.40 19.25
N ASP A 457 15.95 2.99 18.92
CA ASP A 457 14.66 2.60 19.47
C ASP A 457 14.09 1.32 18.81
N ALA A 458 12.93 0.87 19.28
CA ALA A 458 12.24 -0.30 18.74
C ALA A 458 11.70 -0.09 17.30
N ASN A 459 11.65 1.14 16.80
CA ASN A 459 11.29 1.45 15.41
C ASN A 459 12.50 1.47 14.47
N GLY A 460 13.72 1.31 15.04
CA GLY A 460 14.97 1.40 14.29
C GLY A 460 15.42 2.85 14.05
N ILE A 461 14.86 3.83 14.77
CA ILE A 461 15.23 5.25 14.67
C ILE A 461 16.45 5.51 15.53
N VAL A 462 17.46 6.16 14.95
CA VAL A 462 18.78 6.39 15.55
C VAL A 462 18.86 7.78 16.17
N ASN A 463 19.26 7.85 17.45
CA ASN A 463 19.65 9.07 18.12
C ASN A 463 21.15 9.00 18.47
N VAL A 464 21.89 10.07 18.23
CA VAL A 464 23.30 10.14 18.54
C VAL A 464 23.60 11.35 19.44
N SER A 465 24.30 11.12 20.53
CA SER A 465 24.78 12.21 21.40
C SER A 465 26.29 12.16 21.59
N ALA A 466 26.89 13.31 21.82
CA ALA A 466 28.29 13.45 22.20
C ALA A 466 28.40 14.29 23.48
N LYS A 467 29.23 13.84 24.42
CA LYS A 467 29.42 14.46 25.72
C LYS A 467 30.92 14.56 26.07
N ASP A 468 31.37 15.74 26.41
CA ASP A 468 32.68 15.91 27.01
C ASP A 468 32.60 15.52 28.49
N LEU A 469 33.28 14.43 28.84
CA LEU A 469 33.30 13.91 30.22
C LEU A 469 34.03 14.84 31.22
N GLY A 470 34.90 15.72 30.73
CA GLY A 470 35.63 16.68 31.55
C GLY A 470 34.79 17.88 31.97
N THR A 471 34.04 18.46 31.06
CA THR A 471 33.21 19.65 31.30
C THR A 471 31.73 19.34 31.55
N GLY A 472 31.27 18.17 31.12
CA GLY A 472 29.87 17.81 31.11
C GLY A 472 29.06 18.45 29.96
N ALA A 473 29.72 19.19 29.05
CA ALA A 473 29.05 19.72 27.85
C ALA A 473 28.54 18.57 26.99
N GLU A 474 27.30 18.66 26.57
CA GLU A 474 26.62 17.61 25.79
C GLU A 474 25.90 18.24 24.61
N GLN A 475 25.95 17.57 23.49
CA GLN A 475 25.19 17.88 22.28
C GLN A 475 24.62 16.58 21.72
N SER A 476 23.41 16.61 21.28
CA SER A 476 22.76 15.47 20.61
C SER A 476 22.21 15.89 19.27
N ILE A 477 22.15 14.94 18.36
CA ILE A 477 21.36 15.03 17.15
C ILE A 477 20.41 13.85 17.16
N LYS A 478 19.11 14.15 17.03
CA LYS A 478 18.19 13.18 16.49
C LYS A 478 18.47 13.15 15.00
N ILE A 479 18.77 11.99 14.47
CA ILE A 479 19.06 11.89 13.05
C ILE A 479 17.81 12.32 12.29
N GLU A 480 17.83 13.55 11.84
CA GLU A 480 16.85 14.10 10.91
C GLU A 480 17.53 14.10 9.56
N SER A 481 17.00 13.32 8.61
CA SER A 481 17.48 13.41 7.23
C SER A 481 17.31 14.87 6.76
N GLN A 482 18.17 15.34 5.87
CA GLN A 482 18.04 16.69 5.28
C GLN A 482 16.67 16.91 4.59
N THR A 483 15.89 15.86 4.45
CA THR A 483 14.56 15.79 3.82
C THR A 483 13.43 15.54 4.83
N SER A 484 13.69 15.46 6.15
CA SER A 484 12.62 15.32 7.14
C SER A 484 11.90 16.65 7.34
N LEU A 485 10.58 16.61 7.31
CA LEU A 485 9.74 17.76 7.63
C LEU A 485 9.90 18.13 9.11
N SER A 486 9.94 19.41 9.42
CA SER A 486 9.91 19.90 10.80
C SER A 486 8.57 19.61 11.46
N GLU A 487 8.50 19.61 12.81
CA GLU A 487 7.25 19.43 13.55
C GLU A 487 6.16 20.46 13.17
N ASP A 488 6.57 21.69 12.82
CA ASP A 488 5.64 22.74 12.42
C ASP A 488 5.15 22.54 10.97
N GLU A 489 6.01 22.10 10.05
CA GLU A 489 5.62 21.68 8.70
C GLU A 489 4.71 20.46 8.73
N ILE A 490 4.97 19.46 9.57
CA ILE A 490 4.06 18.32 9.75
C ILE A 490 2.69 18.77 10.22
N LYS A 491 2.61 19.67 11.22
CA LYS A 491 1.32 20.20 11.69
C LYS A 491 0.57 20.96 10.60
N GLN A 492 1.28 21.75 9.79
CA GLN A 492 0.70 22.44 8.66
C GLN A 492 0.13 21.43 7.65
N LYS A 493 0.91 20.41 7.30
CA LYS A 493 0.50 19.36 6.36
C LYS A 493 -0.65 18.51 6.90
N VAL A 494 -0.69 18.21 8.19
CA VAL A 494 -1.85 17.58 8.85
C VAL A 494 -3.11 18.44 8.69
N SER A 495 -3.01 19.77 8.93
CA SER A 495 -4.14 20.67 8.77
C SER A 495 -4.65 20.76 7.32
N GLU A 496 -3.73 20.89 6.36
CA GLU A 496 -4.03 20.87 4.93
C GLU A 496 -4.69 19.54 4.52
N ALA A 497 -4.15 18.41 4.99
CA ALA A 497 -4.69 17.10 4.69
C ALA A 497 -6.09 16.87 5.26
N GLU A 498 -6.39 17.37 6.47
CA GLU A 498 -7.74 17.33 7.05
C GLU A 498 -8.73 18.22 6.31
N GLU A 499 -8.30 19.37 5.79
CA GLU A 499 -9.12 20.27 5.00
C GLU A 499 -9.51 19.61 3.67
N PHE A 500 -8.54 19.08 2.95
CA PHE A 500 -8.80 18.32 1.72
C PHE A 500 -9.65 17.07 1.94
N ALA A 501 -9.43 16.31 3.02
CA ALA A 501 -10.25 15.13 3.32
C ALA A 501 -11.73 15.45 3.54
N LYS A 502 -12.04 16.62 4.11
CA LYS A 502 -13.43 17.09 4.25
C LYS A 502 -14.04 17.49 2.91
N GLU A 503 -13.28 18.19 2.09
CA GLU A 503 -13.67 18.63 0.76
C GLU A 503 -13.89 17.42 -0.16
N ASP A 504 -12.94 16.49 -0.19
CA ASP A 504 -13.04 15.23 -0.94
C ASP A 504 -14.26 14.39 -0.52
N LYS A 505 -14.56 14.33 0.79
CA LYS A 505 -15.73 13.59 1.30
C LYS A 505 -17.06 14.23 0.86
N LEU A 506 -17.14 15.56 0.88
CA LEU A 506 -18.32 16.27 0.40
C LEU A 506 -18.48 16.09 -1.12
N ARG A 507 -17.40 16.22 -1.87
CA ARG A 507 -17.38 16.05 -3.31
C ARG A 507 -17.76 14.64 -3.73
N ARG A 508 -17.26 13.61 -3.01
CA ARG A 508 -17.65 12.22 -3.25
C ARG A 508 -19.14 12.00 -3.00
N ALA A 509 -19.70 12.54 -1.91
CA ALA A 509 -21.12 12.44 -1.63
C ALA A 509 -21.98 13.05 -2.76
N GLY A 510 -21.54 14.16 -3.35
CA GLY A 510 -22.17 14.76 -4.53
C GLY A 510 -22.10 13.85 -5.77
N ILE A 511 -20.94 13.24 -6.04
CA ILE A 511 -20.78 12.27 -7.14
C ILE A 511 -21.68 11.05 -6.95
N ASP A 512 -21.71 10.50 -5.75
CA ASP A 512 -22.54 9.33 -5.42
C ASP A 512 -24.03 9.66 -5.60
N LEU A 513 -24.44 10.89 -5.25
CA LEU A 513 -25.82 11.36 -5.45
C LEU A 513 -26.16 11.50 -6.96
N ILE A 514 -25.26 12.07 -7.75
CA ILE A 514 -25.42 12.18 -9.21
C ILE A 514 -25.55 10.78 -9.84
N ASN A 515 -24.68 9.84 -9.48
CA ASN A 515 -24.69 8.48 -9.98
C ASN A 515 -25.97 7.72 -9.58
N SER A 516 -26.44 7.94 -8.36
CA SER A 516 -27.72 7.38 -7.88
C SER A 516 -28.90 7.94 -8.68
N ALA A 517 -28.94 9.24 -8.90
CA ALA A 517 -29.97 9.89 -9.71
C ALA A 517 -29.98 9.39 -11.15
N ASP A 518 -28.82 9.26 -11.80
CA ASP A 518 -28.70 8.72 -13.15
C ASP A 518 -29.18 7.27 -13.24
N SER A 519 -28.80 6.44 -12.26
CA SER A 519 -29.27 5.05 -12.15
C SER A 519 -30.80 4.96 -12.02
N ILE A 520 -31.40 5.83 -11.20
CA ILE A 520 -32.86 5.90 -11.03
C ILE A 520 -33.53 6.32 -12.34
N VAL A 521 -33.00 7.34 -13.02
CA VAL A 521 -33.51 7.77 -14.35
C VAL A 521 -33.49 6.60 -15.33
N TYR A 522 -32.36 5.93 -15.45
CA TYR A 522 -32.20 4.81 -16.39
C TYR A 522 -33.10 3.62 -16.05
N GLN A 523 -33.12 3.18 -14.79
CA GLN A 523 -33.94 2.03 -14.37
C GLN A 523 -35.42 2.31 -14.52
N THR A 524 -35.86 3.53 -14.18
CA THR A 524 -37.27 3.92 -14.28
C THR A 524 -37.72 4.04 -15.73
N GLN A 525 -36.90 4.65 -16.62
CA GLN A 525 -37.19 4.69 -18.05
C GLN A 525 -37.37 3.29 -18.64
N ARG A 526 -36.44 2.39 -18.35
CA ARG A 526 -36.50 1.01 -18.83
C ARG A 526 -37.71 0.28 -18.31
N MET A 527 -38.07 0.46 -17.04
CA MET A 527 -39.27 -0.18 -16.49
C MET A 527 -40.56 0.34 -17.13
N LEU A 528 -40.64 1.63 -17.45
CA LEU A 528 -41.79 2.21 -18.17
C LEU A 528 -41.84 1.70 -19.61
N GLU A 529 -40.70 1.52 -20.27
CA GLU A 529 -40.64 0.90 -21.62
C GLU A 529 -41.11 -0.55 -21.58
N ASP A 530 -40.63 -1.34 -20.62
CA ASP A 530 -41.02 -2.76 -20.46
C ASP A 530 -42.51 -2.91 -20.07
N ALA A 531 -43.07 -1.91 -19.39
CA ALA A 531 -44.48 -1.88 -18.96
C ALA A 531 -45.42 -1.12 -19.92
N ALA A 532 -44.93 -0.63 -21.05
CA ALA A 532 -45.67 0.27 -21.97
C ALA A 532 -47.01 -0.30 -22.45
N GLU A 533 -47.16 -1.62 -22.55
CA GLU A 533 -48.42 -2.27 -22.91
C GLU A 533 -49.48 -2.30 -21.78
N LYS A 534 -49.02 -2.12 -20.52
CA LYS A 534 -49.86 -2.25 -19.31
C LYS A 534 -50.09 -0.93 -18.58
N VAL A 535 -49.29 0.11 -18.85
CA VAL A 535 -49.40 1.43 -18.24
C VAL A 535 -49.88 2.43 -19.29
N SER A 536 -50.98 3.13 -18.99
CA SER A 536 -51.47 4.16 -19.91
C SER A 536 -50.54 5.39 -19.96
N ASP A 537 -50.48 6.08 -21.12
CA ASP A 537 -49.69 7.34 -21.26
C ASP A 537 -50.09 8.40 -20.22
N MET A 538 -51.34 8.41 -19.76
CA MET A 538 -51.81 9.31 -18.73
C MET A 538 -51.25 8.98 -17.33
N ASP A 539 -50.98 7.73 -17.05
CA ASP A 539 -50.41 7.28 -15.79
C ASP A 539 -48.87 7.39 -15.79
N ALA A 540 -48.20 7.21 -16.93
CA ALA A 540 -46.78 7.36 -17.10
C ALA A 540 -46.30 8.85 -17.18
N GLY A 541 -47.18 9.73 -17.64
CA GLY A 541 -46.86 11.15 -17.89
C GLY A 541 -46.21 11.86 -16.71
N PRO A 542 -46.75 11.81 -15.48
CA PRO A 542 -46.14 12.45 -14.29
C PRO A 542 -44.75 11.93 -13.96
N VAL A 543 -44.50 10.63 -14.17
CA VAL A 543 -43.18 10.04 -13.95
C VAL A 543 -42.20 10.53 -15.00
N HIS A 544 -42.57 10.51 -16.29
CA HIS A 544 -41.71 11.04 -17.36
C HIS A 544 -41.30 12.51 -17.13
N GLU A 545 -42.25 13.36 -16.72
CA GLU A 545 -41.94 14.75 -16.40
C GLU A 545 -40.93 14.88 -15.26
N LYS A 546 -41.08 14.09 -14.19
CA LYS A 546 -40.15 14.14 -13.04
C LYS A 546 -38.77 13.54 -13.38
N LEU A 547 -38.72 12.52 -14.24
CA LEU A 547 -37.47 11.98 -14.76
C LEU A 547 -36.71 12.98 -15.61
N GLU A 548 -37.39 13.70 -16.51
CA GLU A 548 -36.75 14.78 -17.29
C GLU A 548 -36.25 15.90 -16.40
N GLN A 549 -37.02 16.27 -15.36
CA GLN A 549 -36.57 17.26 -14.38
C GLN A 549 -35.35 16.77 -13.61
N LEU A 550 -35.35 15.53 -13.13
CA LEU A 550 -34.21 14.92 -12.41
C LEU A 550 -32.98 14.86 -13.32
N ARG A 551 -33.16 14.44 -14.58
CA ARG A 551 -32.07 14.38 -15.54
C ARG A 551 -31.48 15.77 -15.83
N ALA A 552 -32.31 16.78 -15.99
CA ALA A 552 -31.86 18.17 -16.19
C ALA A 552 -31.12 18.75 -14.98
N MET A 553 -31.30 18.22 -13.79
CA MET A 553 -30.58 18.64 -12.57
C MET A 553 -29.18 18.02 -12.45
N ILE A 554 -28.92 16.91 -13.13
CA ILE A 554 -27.65 16.18 -13.08
C ILE A 554 -26.87 16.21 -14.40
N THR A 555 -27.42 16.85 -15.46
CA THR A 555 -26.75 17.01 -16.77
C THR A 555 -26.60 18.46 -17.15
N LYS A 556 -25.57 18.76 -17.95
CA LYS A 556 -25.38 20.10 -18.58
C LYS A 556 -26.46 20.37 -19.63
N ASP A 557 -26.47 21.58 -20.17
CA ASP A 557 -27.44 22.03 -21.19
C ASP A 557 -27.51 21.12 -22.44
N ASP A 558 -26.49 20.27 -22.66
CA ASP A 558 -26.48 19.29 -23.75
C ASP A 558 -27.34 18.05 -23.46
N GLY A 559 -27.76 17.84 -22.22
CA GLY A 559 -28.57 16.71 -21.77
C GLY A 559 -27.83 15.35 -21.76
N GLU A 560 -26.53 15.34 -22.05
CA GLU A 560 -25.68 14.12 -22.12
C GLU A 560 -24.49 14.18 -21.15
N THR A 561 -23.93 15.35 -20.93
CA THR A 561 -22.77 15.54 -20.06
C THR A 561 -23.22 15.79 -18.62
N THR A 562 -22.68 15.04 -17.66
CA THR A 562 -22.95 15.21 -16.21
C THR A 562 -22.49 16.60 -15.74
N ILE A 563 -23.22 17.24 -14.81
CA ILE A 563 -22.79 18.51 -14.20
C ILE A 563 -21.58 18.30 -13.29
N ASP A 564 -20.86 19.38 -13.04
CA ASP A 564 -19.81 19.38 -12.03
C ASP A 564 -20.46 19.37 -10.62
N VAL A 565 -19.82 18.68 -9.67
CA VAL A 565 -20.37 18.54 -8.30
C VAL A 565 -20.54 19.88 -7.61
N ASP A 566 -19.68 20.86 -7.94
CA ASP A 566 -19.76 22.20 -7.37
C ASP A 566 -21.02 22.98 -7.82
N ASP A 567 -21.65 22.56 -8.92
CA ASP A 567 -22.89 23.12 -9.44
C ASP A 567 -24.13 22.34 -8.97
N LEU A 568 -23.96 21.27 -8.18
CA LEU A 568 -25.02 20.37 -7.73
C LEU A 568 -25.83 20.97 -6.58
N ASP A 569 -27.13 21.10 -6.74
CA ASP A 569 -28.06 21.32 -5.61
C ASP A 569 -28.48 19.97 -5.01
N GLU A 570 -27.67 19.43 -4.07
CA GLU A 570 -27.88 18.12 -3.44
C GLU A 570 -29.27 17.99 -2.84
N ALA A 571 -29.77 19.03 -2.15
CA ALA A 571 -31.06 18.99 -1.49
C ALA A 571 -32.21 18.90 -2.50
N ALA A 572 -32.10 19.63 -3.60
CA ALA A 572 -33.09 19.62 -4.67
C ALA A 572 -33.09 18.29 -5.42
N VAL A 573 -31.90 17.73 -5.73
CA VAL A 573 -31.77 16.40 -6.39
C VAL A 573 -32.35 15.31 -5.49
N GLN A 574 -32.02 15.31 -4.20
CA GLN A 574 -32.52 14.29 -3.25
C GLN A 574 -34.04 14.37 -3.07
N ALA A 575 -34.60 15.57 -3.03
CA ALA A 575 -36.04 15.78 -3.02
C ALA A 575 -36.71 15.24 -4.30
N LYS A 576 -36.08 15.49 -5.47
CA LYS A 576 -36.59 15.03 -6.76
C LYS A 576 -36.55 13.51 -6.92
N ILE A 577 -35.48 12.85 -6.42
CA ILE A 577 -35.39 11.39 -6.33
C ILE A 577 -36.59 10.85 -5.54
N GLY A 578 -36.88 11.41 -4.35
CA GLY A 578 -38.02 10.99 -3.53
C GLY A 578 -39.38 11.18 -4.23
N GLU A 579 -39.52 12.23 -5.07
CA GLU A 579 -40.72 12.43 -5.88
C GLU A 579 -40.86 11.37 -6.97
N VAL A 580 -39.76 11.00 -7.64
CA VAL A 580 -39.75 9.92 -8.67
C VAL A 580 -40.14 8.58 -8.03
N GLU A 581 -39.53 8.26 -6.88
CA GLU A 581 -39.83 7.01 -6.15
C GLU A 581 -41.29 6.91 -5.71
N GLN A 582 -41.91 8.00 -5.28
CA GLN A 582 -43.32 8.04 -4.92
C GLN A 582 -44.24 7.72 -6.12
N GLU A 583 -43.97 8.34 -7.28
CA GLU A 583 -44.74 8.07 -8.50
C GLU A 583 -44.54 6.63 -8.99
N MET A 584 -43.29 6.14 -8.87
CA MET A 584 -42.96 4.75 -9.21
C MET A 584 -43.72 3.75 -8.34
N HIS A 585 -43.84 4.03 -7.05
CA HIS A 585 -44.61 3.20 -6.14
C HIS A 585 -46.10 3.19 -6.51
N ALA A 586 -46.63 4.34 -6.91
CA ALA A 586 -48.03 4.45 -7.39
C ALA A 586 -48.24 3.62 -8.68
N ILE A 587 -47.30 3.67 -9.65
CA ILE A 587 -47.38 2.84 -10.87
C ILE A 587 -47.26 1.35 -10.54
N SER A 588 -46.30 0.97 -9.71
CA SER A 588 -46.09 -0.41 -9.28
C SER A 588 -47.35 -0.98 -8.64
N THR A 589 -48.04 -0.21 -7.80
CA THR A 589 -49.30 -0.61 -7.16
C THR A 589 -50.39 -0.87 -8.21
N LYS A 590 -50.53 0.02 -9.18
CA LYS A 590 -51.51 -0.16 -10.30
C LYS A 590 -51.18 -1.38 -11.18
N LEU A 591 -49.90 -1.63 -11.44
CA LEU A 591 -49.46 -2.82 -12.20
C LEU A 591 -49.78 -4.11 -11.45
N TYR A 592 -49.60 -4.13 -10.11
CA TYR A 592 -50.00 -5.26 -9.28
C TYR A 592 -51.51 -5.47 -9.27
N GLU A 593 -52.29 -4.38 -9.18
CA GLU A 593 -53.76 -4.45 -9.24
C GLU A 593 -54.25 -4.95 -10.60
N ALA A 594 -53.65 -4.48 -11.71
CA ALA A 594 -53.98 -4.95 -13.07
C ALA A 594 -53.61 -6.41 -13.27
N ALA A 595 -52.43 -6.85 -12.83
CA ALA A 595 -52.02 -8.24 -12.91
C ALA A 595 -52.91 -9.17 -12.06
N ALA A 596 -53.34 -8.71 -10.87
CA ALA A 596 -54.26 -9.44 -10.03
C ALA A 596 -55.65 -9.55 -10.66
N ALA A 597 -56.10 -8.50 -11.35
CA ALA A 597 -57.36 -8.53 -12.10
C ALA A 597 -57.31 -9.50 -13.30
N GLU A 598 -56.23 -9.47 -14.10
CA GLU A 598 -55.97 -10.42 -15.20
C GLU A 598 -55.95 -11.88 -14.70
N MET A 599 -55.28 -12.15 -13.56
CA MET A 599 -55.29 -13.49 -12.96
C MET A 599 -56.69 -13.91 -12.47
N ALA A 600 -57.48 -12.97 -11.93
CA ALA A 600 -58.84 -13.24 -11.49
C ALA A 600 -59.79 -13.50 -12.69
N GLU A 601 -59.62 -12.77 -13.80
CA GLU A 601 -60.35 -13.03 -15.05
C GLU A 601 -59.98 -14.40 -15.66
N GLN A 602 -58.70 -14.74 -15.72
CA GLN A 602 -58.23 -16.05 -16.20
C GLN A 602 -58.74 -17.20 -15.32
N GLN A 603 -58.79 -17.04 -14.00
CA GLN A 603 -59.39 -18.02 -13.09
C GLN A 603 -60.92 -18.10 -13.21
N ALA A 604 -61.57 -17.02 -13.61
CA ALA A 604 -63.01 -17.02 -13.85
C ALA A 604 -63.38 -17.67 -15.21
N GLU A 605 -62.48 -17.57 -16.21
CA GLU A 605 -62.68 -18.27 -17.52
C GLU A 605 -62.33 -19.77 -17.43
N GLU A 606 -61.39 -20.18 -16.59
CA GLU A 606 -61.02 -21.58 -16.32
C GLU A 606 -62.02 -22.30 -15.35
N GLY A 607 -62.93 -21.55 -14.71
CA GLY A 607 -63.84 -22.04 -13.65
C GLY A 607 -65.10 -22.75 -14.12
N ASP A 608 -65.28 -23.13 -15.41
CA ASP A 608 -66.45 -23.82 -15.92
C ASP A 608 -66.18 -25.24 -16.52
N GLU A 609 -65.19 -25.96 -15.97
CA GLU A 609 -65.08 -27.41 -16.20
C GLU A 609 -64.73 -28.17 -14.91
N ASP A 610 -65.78 -28.89 -14.43
CA ASP A 610 -65.74 -30.06 -13.53
C ASP A 610 -65.01 -30.02 -12.21
N VAL A 611 -65.76 -29.77 -11.14
CA VAL A 611 -65.37 -30.08 -9.73
C VAL A 611 -65.41 -31.61 -9.57
N VAL A 612 -64.23 -32.21 -9.37
CA VAL A 612 -64.10 -33.58 -8.81
C VAL A 612 -63.70 -33.41 -7.33
N ASP A 613 -64.63 -33.80 -6.45
CA ASP A 613 -64.45 -33.94 -5.03
C ASP A 613 -63.26 -34.86 -4.75
N ALA A 614 -62.22 -34.36 -4.10
CA ALA A 614 -61.16 -35.15 -3.49
C ALA A 614 -61.17 -34.92 -1.97
N ASP A 615 -61.70 -35.94 -1.26
CA ASP A 615 -61.56 -36.04 0.20
C ASP A 615 -60.10 -36.05 0.63
N PHE A 616 -59.70 -35.14 1.49
CA PHE A 616 -58.44 -35.17 2.18
C PHE A 616 -58.65 -35.64 3.61
N GLU A 617 -58.11 -36.81 3.94
CA GLU A 617 -57.94 -37.31 5.30
C GLU A 617 -56.74 -36.60 5.96
N VAL A 618 -56.99 -35.93 7.06
CA VAL A 618 -55.97 -35.36 7.92
C VAL A 618 -55.38 -36.47 8.77
N VAL A 619 -54.11 -36.76 8.60
CA VAL A 619 -53.35 -37.62 9.51
C VAL A 619 -52.53 -36.72 10.44
N ASP A 620 -52.97 -36.61 11.68
CA ASP A 620 -52.18 -36.17 12.80
C ASP A 620 -51.05 -37.18 13.08
N SER A 621 -49.83 -36.71 13.16
CA SER A 621 -48.73 -37.43 13.78
C SER A 621 -48.08 -36.53 14.80
N ASP A 622 -48.57 -36.65 16.05
CA ASP A 622 -47.77 -36.41 17.24
C ASP A 622 -46.68 -37.51 17.32
N ASP A 623 -45.57 -37.12 17.82
CA ASP A 623 -44.66 -37.73 18.83
C ASP A 623 -43.19 -37.76 18.48
N ASP A 624 -42.47 -37.02 19.36
CA ASP A 624 -41.27 -37.37 20.16
C ASP A 624 -40.02 -38.01 19.47
N GLU A 625 -38.95 -37.28 19.40
CA GLU A 625 -37.75 -37.32 20.31
C GLU A 625 -36.69 -36.31 19.87
#